data_578cb2e63ebf5971a61915a4dad316f8
#
_entry.id   578cb2e63ebf5971a61915a4dad316f8
#
_cell.length_a   1.000
_cell.length_b   1.000
_cell.length_c   1.000
_cell.angle_alpha   90.00
_cell.angle_beta   90.00
_cell.angle_gamma   90.00
#
_symmetry.space_group_name_H-M   'P 1'
#
loop_
_entity.id
_entity.type
_entity.pdbx_description
1 polymer ?
#
loop_
_entity_poly.entity_id
_entity_poly.type
_entity_poly.pdbx_seq_one_letter_code
_entity_poly.pdbx_strand_id
1 'polypeptide(L)'
;MCIRDRPAPVPEFQNEKDIFQVIREGDVFLHHPYMSFDPVVNFVRQAAKDPDVLAIKQTLYRVSGNSPIIAALAQAAENGKQVSVLVELKARFDEENNIVWAKKLEKAGCHVIYGLVGLKTHSKITLVVRREETGIRRYVHLATGNYNDSTAKLYTDCGIFTCDERFGEDATAVFNMLSGYSEPKSWNKLIVAPIWMKDRFLSLIEREAENAKKGLPALIRAKMNSLCDPKIIAGSVSYTHLRAHETELHL
;
A
#
# COMPACT_ATOMS: atom_id res chain seq x y z
N MET A 1 33.80 8.39 -2.42
CA MET A 1 32.52 7.76 -2.77
C MET A 1 31.65 7.80 -1.53
N CYS A 2 30.61 8.60 -1.55
CA CYS A 2 29.77 8.83 -0.37
C CYS A 2 28.91 7.59 -0.12
N ILE A 3 28.89 7.07 1.11
CA ILE A 3 28.08 5.89 1.52
C ILE A 3 26.57 6.12 1.32
N ARG A 4 26.17 7.35 0.96
CA ARG A 4 24.78 7.75 0.71
C ARG A 4 24.21 7.34 -0.66
N ASP A 5 25.01 6.76 -1.53
CA ASP A 5 24.60 6.50 -2.93
C ASP A 5 23.91 5.15 -3.15
N ARG A 6 23.82 4.31 -2.12
CA ARG A 6 23.13 3.01 -2.18
C ARG A 6 22.14 2.87 -1.04
N PRO A 7 20.88 2.46 -1.34
CA PRO A 7 19.93 2.11 -0.30
C PRO A 7 20.49 1.01 0.61
N ALA A 8 20.29 1.14 1.92
CA ALA A 8 20.67 0.10 2.85
C ALA A 8 19.83 -1.17 2.62
N PRO A 9 20.44 -2.36 2.70
CA PRO A 9 19.67 -3.59 2.72
C PRO A 9 18.75 -3.60 3.95
N VAL A 10 17.61 -4.26 3.82
CA VAL A 10 16.64 -4.42 4.92
C VAL A 10 17.12 -5.59 5.79
N PRO A 11 17.44 -5.35 7.08
CA PRO A 11 18.09 -6.37 7.92
C PRO A 11 17.30 -7.67 8.04
N GLU A 12 15.98 -7.58 8.11
CA GLU A 12 15.07 -8.71 8.29
C GLU A 12 15.09 -9.67 7.10
N PHE A 13 15.37 -9.15 5.88
CA PHE A 13 15.41 -9.92 4.65
C PHE A 13 16.83 -10.31 4.20
N GLN A 14 17.82 -10.14 5.07
CA GLN A 14 19.18 -10.63 4.79
C GLN A 14 19.25 -12.16 4.91
N ASN A 15 20.22 -12.77 4.20
CA ASN A 15 20.50 -14.22 4.21
C ASN A 15 19.49 -15.11 3.47
N GLU A 16 18.93 -14.64 2.34
CA GLU A 16 18.06 -15.44 1.45
C GLU A 16 16.88 -16.14 2.18
N LYS A 17 16.42 -15.57 3.28
CA LYS A 17 15.30 -16.12 4.02
C LYS A 17 14.03 -16.10 3.15
N ASP A 18 13.17 -17.10 3.37
CA ASP A 18 11.81 -17.08 2.86
C ASP A 18 11.09 -15.81 3.36
N ILE A 19 10.67 -14.98 2.43
CA ILE A 19 10.03 -13.70 2.75
C ILE A 19 8.73 -13.89 3.56
N PHE A 20 8.00 -14.97 3.30
CA PHE A 20 6.78 -15.30 4.04
C PHE A 20 7.08 -15.69 5.48
N GLN A 21 8.19 -16.40 5.72
CA GLN A 21 8.63 -16.70 7.07
C GLN A 21 8.97 -15.43 7.85
N VAL A 22 9.74 -14.52 7.26
CA VAL A 22 10.10 -13.25 7.90
C VAL A 22 8.86 -12.44 8.27
N ILE A 23 7.88 -12.35 7.37
CA ILE A 23 6.63 -11.61 7.64
C ILE A 23 5.78 -12.30 8.71
N ARG A 24 5.87 -13.62 8.87
CA ARG A 24 5.22 -14.35 9.99
C ARG A 24 5.85 -14.05 11.34
N GLU A 25 7.14 -13.79 11.37
CA GLU A 25 7.87 -13.45 12.60
C GLU A 25 7.50 -12.05 13.11
N GLY A 26 7.07 -11.14 12.23
CA GLY A 26 6.61 -9.80 12.58
C GLY A 26 6.44 -8.88 11.39
N ASP A 27 5.80 -7.75 11.63
CA ASP A 27 5.65 -6.69 10.63
C ASP A 27 7.01 -6.11 10.27
N VAL A 28 7.28 -5.88 8.97
CA VAL A 28 8.51 -5.27 8.50
C VAL A 28 8.22 -3.91 7.87
N PHE A 29 8.78 -2.86 8.44
CA PHE A 29 8.65 -1.50 7.95
C PHE A 29 9.78 -1.14 6.98
N LEU A 30 9.43 -0.47 5.89
CA LEU A 30 10.36 0.02 4.88
C LEU A 30 10.32 1.55 4.80
N HIS A 31 11.50 2.16 4.64
CA HIS A 31 11.64 3.60 4.44
C HIS A 31 12.51 3.89 3.22
N HIS A 32 11.87 4.15 2.10
CA HIS A 32 12.54 4.53 0.85
C HIS A 32 12.88 6.03 0.85
N PRO A 33 13.92 6.47 0.15
CA PRO A 33 14.90 5.73 -0.65
C PRO A 33 16.07 5.15 0.17
N TYR A 34 16.01 5.27 1.50
CA TYR A 34 17.12 4.90 2.40
C TYR A 34 17.27 3.38 2.54
N MET A 35 16.16 2.66 2.49
CA MET A 35 16.12 1.20 2.43
C MET A 35 15.85 0.71 1.02
N SER A 36 16.41 -0.47 0.66
CA SER A 36 16.23 -1.08 -0.66
C SER A 36 14.77 -1.41 -0.95
N PHE A 37 14.39 -1.23 -2.22
CA PHE A 37 13.09 -1.66 -2.76
C PHE A 37 13.08 -3.15 -3.15
N ASP A 38 14.24 -3.82 -3.15
CA ASP A 38 14.36 -5.22 -3.55
C ASP A 38 13.43 -6.17 -2.80
N PRO A 39 13.17 -6.02 -1.48
CA PRO A 39 12.22 -6.86 -0.78
C PRO A 39 10.81 -6.82 -1.38
N VAL A 40 10.36 -5.65 -1.88
CA VAL A 40 9.04 -5.52 -2.53
C VAL A 40 9.00 -6.29 -3.84
N VAL A 41 10.06 -6.21 -4.64
CA VAL A 41 10.20 -7.00 -5.88
C VAL A 41 10.27 -8.50 -5.57
N ASN A 42 11.06 -8.87 -4.56
CA ASN A 42 11.25 -10.26 -4.16
C ASN A 42 9.97 -10.88 -3.59
N PHE A 43 9.15 -10.11 -2.90
CA PHE A 43 7.85 -10.57 -2.42
C PHE A 43 6.97 -11.09 -3.56
N VAL A 44 6.86 -10.33 -4.64
CA VAL A 44 6.07 -10.76 -5.81
C VAL A 44 6.76 -11.90 -6.58
N ARG A 45 8.11 -11.86 -6.68
CA ARG A 45 8.88 -12.93 -7.35
C ARG A 45 8.81 -14.26 -6.62
N GLN A 46 8.93 -14.28 -5.30
CA GLN A 46 8.77 -15.50 -4.51
C GLN A 46 7.34 -16.00 -4.59
N ALA A 47 6.34 -15.11 -4.43
CA ALA A 47 4.94 -15.47 -4.60
C ALA A 47 4.63 -16.09 -5.97
N ALA A 48 5.27 -15.61 -7.04
CA ALA A 48 5.06 -16.16 -8.38
C ALA A 48 5.56 -17.60 -8.55
N LYS A 49 6.59 -17.99 -7.79
CA LYS A 49 7.24 -19.32 -7.89
C LYS A 49 6.76 -20.31 -6.83
N ASP A 50 6.28 -19.84 -5.72
CA ASP A 50 5.88 -20.67 -4.57
C ASP A 50 4.62 -21.49 -4.90
N PRO A 51 4.67 -22.84 -4.85
CA PRO A 51 3.54 -23.69 -5.19
C PRO A 51 2.34 -23.51 -4.25
N ASP A 52 2.56 -23.06 -3.02
CA ASP A 52 1.52 -22.85 -2.02
C ASP A 52 0.78 -21.52 -2.18
N VAL A 53 1.31 -20.59 -2.99
CA VAL A 53 0.62 -19.35 -3.32
C VAL A 53 -0.52 -19.62 -4.30
N LEU A 54 -1.73 -19.25 -3.88
CA LEU A 54 -2.97 -19.46 -4.62
C LEU A 54 -3.35 -18.25 -5.48
N ALA A 55 -3.15 -17.05 -4.92
CA ALA A 55 -3.53 -15.81 -5.59
C ALA A 55 -2.58 -14.65 -5.26
N ILE A 56 -2.43 -13.75 -6.23
CA ILE A 56 -1.74 -12.47 -6.08
C ILE A 56 -2.69 -11.38 -6.58
N LYS A 57 -2.94 -10.36 -5.75
CA LYS A 57 -3.71 -9.18 -6.16
C LYS A 57 -2.87 -7.94 -5.93
N GLN A 58 -2.77 -7.05 -6.93
CA GLN A 58 -1.92 -5.87 -6.85
C GLN A 58 -2.51 -4.67 -7.57
N THR A 59 -2.33 -3.48 -6.97
CA THR A 59 -2.63 -2.21 -7.64
C THR A 59 -1.37 -1.66 -8.31
N LEU A 60 -1.51 -1.17 -9.55
CA LEU A 60 -0.43 -0.52 -10.29
C LEU A 60 -0.88 0.86 -10.75
N TYR A 61 -0.11 1.89 -10.42
CA TYR A 61 -0.38 3.27 -10.81
C TYR A 61 0.65 3.77 -11.83
N ARG A 62 1.93 3.72 -11.49
CA ARG A 62 3.06 4.02 -12.38
C ARG A 62 4.04 2.87 -12.32
N VAL A 63 4.42 2.36 -13.47
CA VAL A 63 5.30 1.21 -13.59
C VAL A 63 6.50 1.59 -14.46
N SER A 64 7.69 1.17 -14.08
CA SER A 64 8.89 1.37 -14.91
C SER A 64 8.80 0.61 -16.23
N GLY A 65 9.49 1.11 -17.26
CA GLY A 65 9.45 0.52 -18.61
C GLY A 65 9.87 -0.97 -18.66
N ASN A 66 10.72 -1.41 -17.73
CA ASN A 66 11.20 -2.80 -17.61
C ASN A 66 10.91 -3.35 -16.20
N SER A 67 9.66 -3.21 -15.75
CA SER A 67 9.27 -3.54 -14.39
C SER A 67 9.47 -5.02 -14.04
N PRO A 68 10.29 -5.33 -13.03
CA PRO A 68 10.44 -6.68 -12.53
C PRO A 68 9.17 -7.20 -11.85
N ILE A 69 8.31 -6.31 -11.37
CA ILE A 69 7.02 -6.67 -10.77
C ILE A 69 6.04 -7.14 -11.86
N ILE A 70 5.95 -6.43 -13.00
CA ILE A 70 5.13 -6.88 -14.14
C ILE A 70 5.57 -8.26 -14.62
N ALA A 71 6.88 -8.48 -14.75
CA ALA A 71 7.42 -9.78 -15.16
C ALA A 71 7.04 -10.88 -14.14
N ALA A 72 7.11 -10.60 -12.85
CA ALA A 72 6.76 -11.56 -11.81
C ALA A 72 5.25 -11.86 -11.78
N LEU A 73 4.39 -10.87 -11.98
CA LEU A 73 2.93 -11.06 -12.06
C LEU A 73 2.53 -11.90 -13.28
N ALA A 74 3.13 -11.63 -14.44
CA ALA A 74 2.92 -12.45 -15.64
C ALA A 74 3.36 -13.90 -15.41
N GLN A 75 4.56 -14.11 -14.84
CA GLN A 75 5.06 -15.44 -14.50
C GLN A 75 4.13 -16.16 -13.51
N ALA A 76 3.55 -15.44 -12.54
CA ALA A 76 2.61 -16.04 -11.59
C ALA A 76 1.36 -16.59 -12.29
N ALA A 77 0.80 -15.83 -13.24
CA ALA A 77 -0.35 -16.27 -14.01
C ALA A 77 0.01 -17.48 -14.92
N GLU A 78 1.16 -17.45 -15.60
CA GLU A 78 1.68 -18.57 -16.39
C GLU A 78 1.91 -19.82 -15.53
N ASN A 79 2.26 -19.66 -14.24
CA ASN A 79 2.38 -20.75 -13.26
C ASN A 79 1.02 -21.21 -12.68
N GLY A 80 -0.11 -20.75 -13.26
CA GLY A 80 -1.46 -21.18 -12.89
C GLY A 80 -2.05 -20.53 -11.65
N LYS A 81 -1.43 -19.43 -11.11
CA LYS A 81 -1.97 -18.70 -9.97
C LYS A 81 -3.07 -17.73 -10.40
N GLN A 82 -4.01 -17.46 -9.49
CA GLN A 82 -5.00 -16.41 -9.70
C GLN A 82 -4.35 -15.03 -9.53
N VAL A 83 -4.12 -14.31 -10.61
CA VAL A 83 -3.51 -13.00 -10.58
C VAL A 83 -4.53 -11.94 -10.99
N SER A 84 -4.84 -11.00 -10.08
CA SER A 84 -5.71 -9.86 -10.35
C SER A 84 -4.92 -8.56 -10.19
N VAL A 85 -4.89 -7.76 -11.23
CA VAL A 85 -4.11 -6.52 -11.26
C VAL A 85 -5.01 -5.35 -11.61
N LEU A 86 -5.07 -4.36 -10.71
CA LEU A 86 -5.69 -3.10 -11.06
C LEU A 86 -4.63 -2.20 -11.70
N VAL A 87 -4.88 -1.75 -12.92
CA VAL A 87 -4.03 -0.81 -13.65
C VAL A 87 -4.76 0.52 -13.79
N GLU A 88 -4.20 1.60 -13.20
CA GLU A 88 -4.75 2.94 -13.35
C GLU A 88 -4.32 3.53 -14.70
N LEU A 89 -5.24 3.55 -15.66
CA LEU A 89 -4.94 4.06 -17.00
C LEU A 89 -4.72 5.58 -17.05
N LYS A 90 -5.36 6.34 -16.16
CA LYS A 90 -5.26 7.80 -16.10
C LYS A 90 -4.07 8.29 -15.24
N ALA A 91 -3.00 7.49 -15.17
CA ALA A 91 -1.76 7.90 -14.53
C ALA A 91 -1.06 8.94 -15.40
N ARG A 92 -1.08 10.21 -14.95
CA ARG A 92 -0.57 11.38 -15.70
C ARG A 92 0.85 11.11 -16.21
N PHE A 93 1.08 11.24 -17.52
CA PHE A 93 2.32 11.00 -18.27
C PHE A 93 2.71 9.52 -18.47
N ASP A 94 1.92 8.56 -18.05
CA ASP A 94 2.21 7.13 -18.17
C ASP A 94 1.07 6.32 -18.83
N GLU A 95 0.10 7.01 -19.42
CA GLU A 95 -1.12 6.40 -19.98
C GLU A 95 -0.80 5.34 -21.03
N GLU A 96 0.07 5.66 -22.01
CA GLU A 96 0.45 4.74 -23.08
C GLU A 96 1.17 3.50 -22.55
N ASN A 97 2.11 3.69 -21.63
CA ASN A 97 2.85 2.61 -21.01
C ASN A 97 1.91 1.68 -20.23
N ASN A 98 0.97 2.24 -19.47
CA ASN A 98 0.05 1.46 -18.67
C ASN A 98 -0.90 0.63 -19.54
N ILE A 99 -1.31 1.11 -20.73
CA ILE A 99 -2.07 0.33 -21.71
C ILE A 99 -1.25 -0.86 -22.23
N VAL A 100 0.02 -0.63 -22.54
CA VAL A 100 0.91 -1.70 -23.03
C VAL A 100 1.08 -2.78 -21.96
N TRP A 101 1.31 -2.37 -20.71
CA TRP A 101 1.46 -3.32 -19.60
C TRP A 101 0.18 -4.07 -19.27
N ALA A 102 -0.97 -3.38 -19.29
CA ALA A 102 -2.27 -4.02 -19.11
C ALA A 102 -2.47 -5.15 -20.14
N LYS A 103 -2.26 -4.88 -21.43
CA LYS A 103 -2.35 -5.88 -22.50
C LYS A 103 -1.36 -7.04 -22.32
N LYS A 104 -0.15 -6.76 -21.85
CA LYS A 104 0.85 -7.81 -21.57
C LYS A 104 0.40 -8.72 -20.43
N LEU A 105 -0.15 -8.16 -19.38
CA LEU A 105 -0.68 -8.92 -18.24
C LEU A 105 -1.90 -9.75 -18.64
N GLU A 106 -2.84 -9.19 -19.40
CA GLU A 106 -3.99 -9.95 -19.95
C GLU A 106 -3.53 -11.14 -20.80
N LYS A 107 -2.55 -10.91 -21.68
CA LYS A 107 -2.00 -11.96 -22.54
C LYS A 107 -1.32 -13.08 -21.73
N ALA A 108 -0.77 -12.78 -20.58
CA ALA A 108 -0.20 -13.76 -19.65
C ALA A 108 -1.26 -14.49 -18.80
N GLY A 109 -2.55 -14.12 -18.91
CA GLY A 109 -3.65 -14.74 -18.17
C GLY A 109 -4.01 -14.04 -16.85
N CYS A 110 -3.49 -12.82 -16.61
CA CYS A 110 -3.91 -12.02 -15.47
C CYS A 110 -5.32 -11.44 -15.68
N HIS A 111 -6.11 -11.38 -14.62
CA HIS A 111 -7.35 -10.59 -14.61
C HIS A 111 -7.00 -9.12 -14.38
N VAL A 112 -7.16 -8.29 -15.41
CA VAL A 112 -6.84 -6.86 -15.35
C VAL A 112 -8.11 -6.05 -15.10
N ILE A 113 -8.05 -5.16 -14.09
CA ILE A 113 -9.11 -4.22 -13.71
C ILE A 113 -8.65 -2.82 -14.10
N TYR A 114 -9.47 -2.10 -14.86
CA TYR A 114 -9.15 -0.78 -15.41
C TYR A 114 -9.72 0.38 -14.57
N GLY A 115 -9.35 0.44 -13.29
CA GLY A 115 -9.75 1.52 -12.40
C GLY A 115 -11.26 1.61 -12.15
N LEU A 116 -11.67 2.67 -11.47
CA LEU A 116 -13.08 2.99 -11.19
C LEU A 116 -13.50 4.23 -11.97
N VAL A 117 -14.72 4.21 -12.51
CA VAL A 117 -15.28 5.36 -13.21
C VAL A 117 -15.44 6.54 -12.23
N GLY A 118 -14.91 7.70 -12.61
CA GLY A 118 -15.00 8.92 -11.81
C GLY A 118 -14.00 9.04 -10.66
N LEU A 119 -13.24 8.00 -10.35
CA LEU A 119 -12.22 7.99 -9.32
C LEU A 119 -10.85 7.58 -9.91
N LYS A 120 -9.78 7.98 -9.23
CA LYS A 120 -8.42 7.46 -9.49
C LYS A 120 -8.02 6.52 -8.35
N THR A 121 -7.60 5.33 -8.70
CA THR A 121 -7.06 4.39 -7.70
C THR A 121 -5.62 4.75 -7.39
N HIS A 122 -5.39 5.35 -6.22
CA HIS A 122 -4.07 5.79 -5.78
C HIS A 122 -3.48 4.91 -4.67
N SER A 123 -4.17 3.88 -4.24
CA SER A 123 -3.67 2.91 -3.25
C SER A 123 -2.50 2.09 -3.81
N LYS A 124 -1.54 1.76 -2.95
CA LYS A 124 -0.44 0.86 -3.25
C LYS A 124 -0.55 -0.32 -2.31
N ILE A 125 -1.13 -1.38 -2.83
CA ILE A 125 -1.44 -2.57 -2.06
C ILE A 125 -1.15 -3.82 -2.89
N THR A 126 -0.44 -4.78 -2.28
CA THR A 126 -0.24 -6.13 -2.80
C THR A 126 -0.75 -7.11 -1.77
N LEU A 127 -1.61 -8.02 -2.20
CA LEU A 127 -2.13 -9.11 -1.40
C LEU A 127 -1.69 -10.44 -2.02
N VAL A 128 -1.01 -11.26 -1.23
CA VAL A 128 -0.68 -12.66 -1.56
C VAL A 128 -1.49 -13.57 -0.66
N VAL A 129 -2.19 -14.51 -1.25
CA VAL A 129 -2.96 -15.55 -0.55
C VAL A 129 -2.21 -16.85 -0.67
N ARG A 130 -1.76 -17.39 0.45
CA ARG A 130 -0.92 -18.58 0.53
C ARG A 130 -1.58 -19.66 1.38
N ARG A 131 -1.42 -20.90 0.96
CA ARG A 131 -1.77 -22.08 1.79
C ARG A 131 -0.64 -22.34 2.77
N GLU A 132 -0.97 -22.42 4.05
CA GLU A 132 -0.07 -22.80 5.13
C GLU A 132 -0.55 -24.09 5.77
N GLU A 133 0.24 -24.70 6.63
CA GLU A 133 -0.16 -25.90 7.40
C GLU A 133 -1.43 -25.63 8.24
N THR A 134 -1.57 -24.41 8.74
CA THR A 134 -2.70 -23.97 9.59
C THR A 134 -3.91 -23.46 8.80
N GLY A 135 -3.88 -23.50 7.45
CA GLY A 135 -4.94 -22.97 6.60
C GLY A 135 -4.47 -21.86 5.65
N ILE A 136 -5.39 -21.04 5.23
CA ILE A 136 -5.09 -19.93 4.30
C ILE A 136 -4.58 -18.73 5.09
N ARG A 137 -3.40 -18.21 4.69
CA ARG A 137 -2.83 -16.96 5.23
C ARG A 137 -2.72 -15.90 4.14
N ARG A 138 -2.96 -14.66 4.55
CA ARG A 138 -2.86 -13.48 3.70
C ARG A 138 -1.64 -12.69 4.10
N TYR A 139 -0.80 -12.36 3.12
CA TYR A 139 0.36 -11.51 3.27
C TYR A 139 0.10 -10.23 2.51
N VAL A 140 0.29 -9.10 3.16
CA VAL A 140 -0.04 -7.79 2.61
C VAL A 140 1.18 -6.90 2.63
N HIS A 141 1.43 -6.22 1.51
CA HIS A 141 2.31 -5.06 1.46
C HIS A 141 1.48 -3.82 1.17
N LEU A 142 1.64 -2.81 2.00
CA LEU A 142 1.03 -1.49 1.85
C LEU A 142 2.13 -0.45 1.71
N ALA A 143 1.95 0.55 0.85
CA ALA A 143 2.93 1.61 0.68
C ALA A 143 2.30 2.97 0.37
N THR A 144 3.06 4.03 0.64
CA THR A 144 2.77 5.38 0.16
C THR A 144 3.31 5.58 -1.25
N GLY A 145 4.44 4.93 -1.59
CA GLY A 145 5.13 5.00 -2.87
C GLY A 145 4.60 4.02 -3.91
N ASN A 146 4.73 4.37 -5.19
CA ASN A 146 4.33 3.50 -6.29
C ASN A 146 5.21 2.24 -6.39
N TYR A 147 4.66 1.18 -6.96
CA TYR A 147 5.40 -0.04 -7.31
C TYR A 147 6.31 0.18 -8.53
N ASN A 148 7.27 1.08 -8.35
CA ASN A 148 8.21 1.49 -9.39
C ASN A 148 9.62 1.60 -8.78
N ASP A 149 10.48 0.67 -9.18
CA ASP A 149 11.86 0.51 -8.68
C ASP A 149 12.77 1.71 -8.99
N SER A 150 12.45 2.48 -10.03
CA SER A 150 13.20 3.68 -10.39
C SER A 150 12.82 4.85 -9.48
N THR A 151 11.52 5.10 -9.26
CA THR A 151 11.05 6.21 -8.43
C THR A 151 11.25 5.94 -6.93
N ALA A 152 11.28 4.69 -6.50
CA ALA A 152 11.59 4.30 -5.12
C ALA A 152 13.00 4.72 -4.65
N LYS A 153 13.90 5.05 -5.59
CA LYS A 153 15.25 5.59 -5.31
C LYS A 153 15.27 7.11 -5.14
N LEU A 154 14.17 7.80 -5.42
CA LEU A 154 14.10 9.26 -5.48
C LEU A 154 13.16 9.84 -4.44
N TYR A 155 12.00 9.22 -4.21
CA TYR A 155 10.96 9.72 -3.33
C TYR A 155 11.07 9.13 -1.93
N THR A 156 10.75 9.96 -0.95
CA THR A 156 10.65 9.51 0.44
C THR A 156 9.28 8.89 0.66
N ASP A 157 9.26 7.57 0.78
CA ASP A 157 8.06 6.78 0.94
C ASP A 157 8.21 5.74 2.06
N CYS A 158 7.08 5.32 2.60
CA CYS A 158 7.00 4.25 3.60
C CYS A 158 6.28 3.04 3.03
N GLY A 159 6.68 1.85 3.47
CA GLY A 159 6.01 0.60 3.19
C GLY A 159 5.97 -0.30 4.42
N ILE A 160 5.03 -1.21 4.46
CA ILE A 160 4.93 -2.23 5.52
C ILE A 160 4.54 -3.57 4.91
N PHE A 161 5.23 -4.62 5.34
CA PHE A 161 4.81 -6.00 5.17
C PHE A 161 4.13 -6.49 6.44
N THR A 162 3.00 -7.15 6.30
CA THR A 162 2.26 -7.74 7.44
C THR A 162 1.50 -8.98 7.02
N CYS A 163 1.27 -9.88 7.96
CA CYS A 163 0.32 -10.99 7.84
C CYS A 163 -0.76 -10.96 8.93
N ASP A 164 -0.96 -9.81 9.59
CA ASP A 164 -2.09 -9.62 10.50
C ASP A 164 -3.39 -9.85 9.72
N GLU A 165 -4.24 -10.74 10.25
CA GLU A 165 -5.47 -11.19 9.59
C GLU A 165 -6.41 -10.02 9.27
N ARG A 166 -6.47 -9.01 10.14
CA ARG A 166 -7.30 -7.80 9.96
C ARG A 166 -6.87 -6.98 8.74
N PHE A 167 -5.57 -6.88 8.48
CA PHE A 167 -5.07 -6.27 7.24
C PHE A 167 -5.37 -7.15 6.02
N GLY A 168 -5.26 -8.45 6.16
CA GLY A 168 -5.57 -9.41 5.10
C GLY A 168 -7.04 -9.39 4.68
N GLU A 169 -7.96 -9.30 5.65
CA GLU A 169 -9.40 -9.15 5.42
C GLU A 169 -9.70 -7.84 4.71
N ASP A 170 -9.17 -6.72 5.22
CA ASP A 170 -9.35 -5.39 4.62
C ASP A 170 -8.78 -5.33 3.20
N ALA A 171 -7.59 -5.89 2.97
CA ALA A 171 -7.00 -5.97 1.64
C ALA A 171 -7.88 -6.77 0.67
N THR A 172 -8.46 -7.89 1.15
CA THR A 172 -9.41 -8.67 0.36
C THR A 172 -10.66 -7.85 0.03
N ALA A 173 -11.19 -7.11 1.00
CA ALA A 173 -12.34 -6.25 0.81
C ALA A 173 -12.07 -5.11 -0.18
N VAL A 174 -10.87 -4.49 -0.13
CA VAL A 174 -10.44 -3.48 -1.12
C VAL A 174 -10.48 -4.06 -2.53
N PHE A 175 -9.87 -5.22 -2.78
CA PHE A 175 -9.86 -5.80 -4.11
C PHE A 175 -11.26 -6.26 -4.57
N ASN A 176 -12.11 -6.74 -3.68
CA ASN A 176 -13.49 -7.08 -4.01
C ASN A 176 -14.30 -5.83 -4.40
N MET A 177 -14.11 -4.71 -3.67
CA MET A 177 -14.72 -3.43 -4.00
C MET A 177 -14.22 -2.91 -5.37
N LEU A 178 -12.91 -2.95 -5.61
CA LEU A 178 -12.31 -2.51 -6.88
C LEU A 178 -12.77 -3.35 -8.08
N SER A 179 -13.09 -4.62 -7.85
CA SER A 179 -13.64 -5.53 -8.87
C SER A 179 -15.16 -5.43 -9.03
N GLY A 180 -15.83 -4.57 -8.26
CA GLY A 180 -17.27 -4.38 -8.32
C GLY A 180 -18.11 -5.50 -7.67
N TYR A 181 -17.49 -6.41 -6.91
CA TYR A 181 -18.19 -7.54 -6.29
C TYR A 181 -18.92 -7.20 -4.99
N SER A 182 -18.40 -6.24 -4.22
CA SER A 182 -19.00 -5.90 -2.94
C SER A 182 -18.65 -4.48 -2.49
N GLU A 183 -19.51 -3.92 -1.64
CA GLU A 183 -19.27 -2.67 -0.93
C GLU A 183 -19.11 -3.00 0.56
N PRO A 184 -17.90 -2.84 1.15
CA PRO A 184 -17.65 -3.14 2.55
C PRO A 184 -18.46 -2.23 3.46
N LYS A 185 -19.00 -2.79 4.55
CA LYS A 185 -19.75 -2.01 5.56
C LYS A 185 -18.83 -1.41 6.62
N SER A 186 -17.68 -2.00 6.87
CA SER A 186 -16.70 -1.58 7.89
C SER A 186 -15.30 -2.00 7.50
N TRP A 187 -14.32 -1.41 8.18
CA TRP A 187 -12.90 -1.67 8.02
C TRP A 187 -12.26 -1.97 9.37
N ASN A 188 -11.33 -2.91 9.42
CA ASN A 188 -10.61 -3.28 10.64
C ASN A 188 -9.44 -2.33 10.92
N LYS A 189 -8.56 -2.16 9.94
CA LYS A 189 -7.30 -1.42 10.02
C LYS A 189 -7.15 -0.33 8.97
N LEU A 190 -7.64 -0.57 7.76
CA LEU A 190 -7.53 0.38 6.67
C LEU A 190 -8.53 1.51 6.81
N ILE A 191 -8.15 2.68 6.34
CA ILE A 191 -9.02 3.84 6.20
C ILE A 191 -9.09 4.16 4.72
N VAL A 192 -10.25 3.96 4.10
CA VAL A 192 -10.42 4.02 2.65
C VAL A 192 -11.17 5.29 2.23
N ALA A 193 -10.56 6.05 1.31
CA ALA A 193 -11.19 7.19 0.66
C ALA A 193 -11.98 6.74 -0.59
N PRO A 194 -13.01 7.52 -1.01
CA PRO A 194 -13.47 8.80 -0.44
C PRO A 194 -14.51 8.64 0.69
N ILE A 195 -15.11 7.49 0.88
CA ILE A 195 -16.32 7.33 1.68
C ILE A 195 -16.01 7.41 3.18
N TRP A 196 -14.98 6.68 3.66
CA TRP A 196 -14.74 6.51 5.10
C TRP A 196 -13.62 7.37 5.68
N MET A 197 -12.67 7.82 4.87
CA MET A 197 -11.43 8.43 5.37
C MET A 197 -11.70 9.74 6.11
N LYS A 198 -12.54 10.61 5.57
CA LYS A 198 -12.83 11.91 6.17
C LYS A 198 -13.46 11.79 7.55
N ASP A 199 -14.52 11.01 7.66
CA ASP A 199 -15.26 10.83 8.92
C ASP A 199 -14.37 10.15 9.97
N ARG A 200 -13.52 9.21 9.54
CA ARG A 200 -12.55 8.58 10.45
C ARG A 200 -11.54 9.56 11.00
N PHE A 201 -10.98 10.44 10.16
CA PHE A 201 -10.04 11.47 10.64
C PHE A 201 -10.72 12.48 11.54
N LEU A 202 -11.93 12.92 11.23
CA LEU A 202 -12.70 13.80 12.12
C LEU A 202 -12.94 13.16 13.49
N SER A 203 -13.34 11.90 13.52
CA SER A 203 -13.55 11.14 14.77
C SER A 203 -12.25 10.99 15.59
N LEU A 204 -11.10 10.83 14.94
CA LEU A 204 -9.80 10.77 15.62
C LEU A 204 -9.40 12.13 16.18
N ILE A 205 -9.61 13.21 15.45
CA ILE A 205 -9.38 14.60 15.92
C ILE A 205 -10.26 14.89 17.11
N GLU A 206 -11.54 14.56 17.05
CA GLU A 206 -12.49 14.77 18.14
C GLU A 206 -12.09 13.99 19.40
N ARG A 207 -11.64 12.74 19.26
CA ARG A 207 -11.13 11.95 20.38
C ARG A 207 -9.97 12.64 21.08
N GLU A 208 -9.00 13.17 20.31
CA GLU A 208 -7.86 13.89 20.91
C GLU A 208 -8.30 15.21 21.54
N ALA A 209 -9.29 15.90 20.96
CA ALA A 209 -9.87 17.10 21.55
C ALA A 209 -10.56 16.81 22.91
N GLU A 210 -11.32 15.72 23.00
CA GLU A 210 -11.96 15.30 24.25
C GLU A 210 -10.93 14.86 25.30
N ASN A 211 -9.86 14.18 24.91
CA ASN A 211 -8.75 13.85 25.80
C ASN A 211 -8.11 15.12 26.37
N ALA A 212 -7.85 16.12 25.52
CA ALA A 212 -7.29 17.40 25.95
C ALA A 212 -8.20 18.13 26.95
N LYS A 213 -9.52 18.20 26.70
CA LYS A 213 -10.51 18.78 27.63
C LYS A 213 -10.52 18.10 29.01
N LYS A 214 -10.26 16.79 29.03
CA LYS A 214 -10.21 15.99 30.26
C LYS A 214 -8.83 16.04 30.97
N GLY A 215 -7.87 16.79 30.45
CA GLY A 215 -6.49 16.82 30.96
C GLY A 215 -5.69 15.54 30.72
N LEU A 216 -6.17 14.67 29.85
CA LEU A 216 -5.48 13.43 29.46
C LEU A 216 -4.41 13.72 28.38
N PRO A 217 -3.40 12.84 28.21
CA PRO A 217 -2.47 12.94 27.11
C PRO A 217 -3.20 12.99 25.79
N ALA A 218 -2.93 14.01 24.97
CA ALA A 218 -3.53 14.20 23.66
C ALA A 218 -2.50 14.77 22.69
N LEU A 219 -2.39 14.20 21.49
CA LEU A 219 -1.42 14.65 20.50
C LEU A 219 -1.86 14.28 19.09
N ILE A 220 -1.84 15.25 18.18
CA ILE A 220 -2.01 15.02 16.74
C ILE A 220 -0.70 15.44 16.05
N ARG A 221 -0.12 14.53 15.29
CA ARG A 221 1.00 14.81 14.38
C ARG A 221 0.57 14.45 12.98
N ALA A 222 0.62 15.39 12.06
CA ALA A 222 0.24 15.20 10.68
C ALA A 222 1.33 15.76 9.75
N LYS A 223 1.73 14.95 8.75
CA LYS A 223 2.61 15.37 7.66
C LYS A 223 1.90 15.08 6.34
N MET A 224 1.73 16.09 5.53
CA MET A 224 1.04 15.98 4.23
C MET A 224 1.51 17.07 3.27
N ASN A 225 1.36 16.84 1.97
CA ASN A 225 1.72 17.85 0.97
C ASN A 225 0.77 19.04 0.97
N SER A 226 -0.52 18.80 1.23
CA SER A 226 -1.53 19.85 1.32
C SER A 226 -2.69 19.37 2.19
N LEU A 227 -3.30 20.31 2.90
CA LEU A 227 -4.52 20.11 3.67
C LEU A 227 -5.62 20.96 3.02
N CYS A 228 -6.54 20.33 2.29
CA CYS A 228 -7.50 21.03 1.44
C CYS A 228 -8.95 20.84 1.85
N ASP A 229 -9.31 19.79 2.61
CA ASP A 229 -10.70 19.54 3.02
C ASP A 229 -11.12 20.53 4.12
N PRO A 230 -12.16 21.36 3.88
CA PRO A 230 -12.58 22.40 4.82
C PRO A 230 -13.00 21.85 6.19
N LYS A 231 -13.60 20.64 6.23
CA LYS A 231 -14.03 20.03 7.49
C LYS A 231 -12.85 19.53 8.32
N ILE A 232 -11.85 18.94 7.68
CA ILE A 232 -10.61 18.52 8.36
C ILE A 232 -9.85 19.74 8.86
N ILE A 233 -9.79 20.84 8.08
CA ILE A 233 -9.17 22.10 8.51
C ILE A 233 -9.89 22.61 9.76
N ALA A 234 -11.22 22.75 9.72
CA ALA A 234 -12.00 23.25 10.83
C ALA A 234 -11.85 22.38 12.10
N GLY A 235 -11.88 21.06 11.95
CA GLY A 235 -11.64 20.13 13.06
C GLY A 235 -10.26 20.28 13.67
N SER A 236 -9.22 20.42 12.84
CA SER A 236 -7.84 20.60 13.29
C SER A 236 -7.65 21.93 14.01
N VAL A 237 -8.23 23.02 13.51
CA VAL A 237 -8.22 24.34 14.16
C VAL A 237 -8.91 24.29 15.52
N SER A 238 -10.06 23.65 15.61
CA SER A 238 -10.77 23.48 16.90
C SER A 238 -9.92 22.75 17.94
N TYR A 239 -9.16 21.72 17.54
CA TYR A 239 -8.21 21.05 18.42
C TYR A 239 -7.05 21.96 18.87
N THR A 240 -6.51 22.76 17.96
CA THR A 240 -5.40 23.68 18.26
C THR A 240 -5.80 24.73 19.31
N HIS A 241 -7.05 25.25 19.22
CA HIS A 241 -7.57 26.19 20.22
C HIS A 241 -7.76 25.58 21.63
N LEU A 242 -7.95 24.27 21.72
CA LEU A 242 -8.05 23.57 23.02
C LEU A 242 -6.68 23.31 23.65
N ARG A 243 -5.61 23.31 22.85
CA ARG A 243 -4.22 23.13 23.27
C ARG A 243 -3.44 24.37 22.86
N ALA A 244 -3.31 25.33 23.75
CA ALA A 244 -2.58 26.58 23.53
C ALA A 244 -1.05 26.35 23.47
N HIS A 245 -0.56 25.60 22.49
CA HIS A 245 0.87 25.53 22.14
C HIS A 245 1.03 25.41 20.63
N GLU A 246 1.78 26.33 20.13
CA GLU A 246 2.07 26.62 18.75
C GLU A 246 2.63 25.43 17.96
N THR A 247 2.06 25.20 16.81
CA THR A 247 2.68 24.46 15.73
C THR A 247 3.64 25.39 15.02
N GLU A 248 4.94 25.18 15.13
CA GLU A 248 5.89 25.81 14.22
C GLU A 248 5.61 25.28 12.81
N LEU A 249 5.13 26.19 11.95
CA LEU A 249 5.09 25.99 10.52
C LEU A 249 6.51 26.14 9.98
N HIS A 250 7.22 25.03 9.78
CA HIS A 250 8.38 25.03 8.89
C HIS A 250 7.88 24.90 7.44
N LEU A 251 7.94 26.03 6.73
CA LEU A 251 7.82 26.13 5.29
C LEU A 251 9.00 25.48 4.59
#